data_3ff2edefe516d5182379204f22cd968c
#
_entry.id   3ff2edefe516d5182379204f22cd968c
#
_cell.length_a   1.000
_cell.length_b   1.000
_cell.length_c   1.000
_cell.angle_alpha   90.00
_cell.angle_beta   90.00
_cell.angle_gamma   90.00
#
_symmetry.space_group_name_H-M   'P 1'
#
loop_
_entity.id
_entity.type
_entity.pdbx_description
1 polymer ?
#
loop_
_entity_poly.entity_id
_entity_poly.type
_entity_poly.pdbx_seq_one_letter_code
_entity_poly.pdbx_strand_id
1 'polypeptide(L)'
;FVNSDRRIQRVRAAMKPLEGTRIDAEITHEIARRMGVDLGFADEAGHVDPAKVMEELSGLSPKWRGVTYERLEEEGFLQWPCVDADDPGTEIVHRDGEFIRGKAKLTATPWQEPGELPDDDYPWMLTTGRQLFHYNVGTMTRRTDLVKLHKAKEETLRLHPGDAKQVGVYTGDLVEVESRR
;
A
#
# COMPACT_ATOMS: atom_id res chain seq x y z
N PHE A 1 -1.75 -6.54 9.57
CA PHE A 1 -2.34 -5.64 8.58
C PHE A 1 -2.96 -4.42 9.25
N VAL A 2 -2.68 -3.23 8.70
CA VAL A 2 -3.27 -1.97 9.17
C VAL A 2 -4.06 -1.37 8.02
N ASN A 3 -5.32 -1.04 8.25
CA ASN A 3 -6.16 -0.39 7.25
C ASN A 3 -6.03 1.15 7.30
N SER A 4 -6.77 1.84 6.45
CA SER A 4 -6.75 3.31 6.37
C SER A 4 -7.30 4.01 7.64
N ASP A 5 -8.11 3.31 8.44
CA ASP A 5 -8.60 3.79 9.74
C ASP A 5 -7.58 3.53 10.86
N ARG A 6 -6.40 3.03 10.54
CA ARG A 6 -5.36 2.62 11.51
C ARG A 6 -5.78 1.45 12.39
N ARG A 7 -6.76 0.65 11.97
CA ARG A 7 -7.11 -0.61 12.65
C ARG A 7 -6.10 -1.68 12.30
N ILE A 8 -5.54 -2.28 13.33
CA ILE A 8 -4.61 -3.39 13.25
C ILE A 8 -5.43 -4.68 13.35
N GLN A 9 -5.30 -5.54 12.36
CA GLN A 9 -6.07 -6.78 12.26
C GLN A 9 -5.17 -7.92 11.83
N ARG A 10 -5.52 -9.14 12.23
CA ARG A 10 -4.84 -10.33 11.73
C ARG A 10 -5.30 -10.66 10.32
N VAL A 11 -4.36 -11.01 9.46
CA VAL A 11 -4.63 -11.63 8.16
C VAL A 11 -4.43 -13.13 8.30
N ARG A 12 -5.46 -13.90 7.93
CA ARG A 12 -5.42 -15.35 7.92
C ARG A 12 -5.40 -15.86 6.49
N ALA A 13 -4.69 -16.95 6.26
CA ALA A 13 -4.65 -17.58 4.94
C ALA A 13 -6.05 -18.04 4.52
N ALA A 14 -6.55 -17.51 3.42
CA ALA A 14 -7.83 -17.91 2.83
C ALA A 14 -7.69 -19.13 1.92
N MET A 15 -6.51 -19.32 1.33
CA MET A 15 -6.20 -20.42 0.41
C MET A 15 -4.71 -20.73 0.47
N LYS A 16 -4.35 -21.92 -0.01
CA LYS A 16 -2.94 -22.29 -0.13
C LYS A 16 -2.28 -21.47 -1.25
N PRO A 17 -1.02 -21.04 -1.05
CA PRO A 17 -0.24 -20.45 -2.14
C PRO A 17 -0.17 -21.38 -3.35
N LEU A 18 -0.04 -20.80 -4.52
CA LEU A 18 0.20 -21.56 -5.74
C LEU A 18 1.55 -22.27 -5.67
N GLU A 19 1.63 -23.46 -6.24
CA GLU A 19 2.90 -24.22 -6.32
C GLU A 19 3.99 -23.37 -6.99
N GLY A 20 5.20 -23.42 -6.43
CA GLY A 20 6.33 -22.63 -6.91
C GLY A 20 6.36 -21.18 -6.45
N THR A 21 5.33 -20.68 -5.73
CA THR A 21 5.37 -19.36 -5.09
C THR A 21 5.91 -19.44 -3.67
N ARG A 22 6.41 -18.29 -3.18
CA ARG A 22 6.88 -18.13 -1.79
C ARG A 22 6.23 -16.92 -1.16
N ILE A 23 6.10 -16.96 0.14
CA ILE A 23 5.62 -15.83 0.95
C ILE A 23 6.74 -14.78 1.05
N ASP A 24 6.42 -13.50 0.95
CA ASP A 24 7.40 -12.39 0.95
C ASP A 24 8.33 -12.42 2.17
N ALA A 25 7.78 -12.73 3.36
CA ALA A 25 8.57 -12.85 4.58
C ALA A 25 9.61 -13.99 4.50
N GLU A 26 9.25 -15.13 3.90
CA GLU A 26 10.17 -16.27 3.69
C GLU A 26 11.25 -15.91 2.66
N ILE A 27 10.91 -15.14 1.61
CA ILE A 27 11.89 -14.65 0.65
C ILE A 27 12.91 -13.74 1.34
N THR A 28 12.43 -12.80 2.18
CA THR A 28 13.28 -11.89 2.94
C THR A 28 14.19 -12.66 3.91
N HIS A 29 13.64 -13.63 4.63
CA HIS A 29 14.40 -14.49 5.54
C HIS A 29 15.51 -15.26 4.79
N GLU A 30 15.19 -15.86 3.65
CA GLU A 30 16.17 -16.62 2.86
C GLU A 30 17.31 -15.72 2.31
N ILE A 31 16.99 -14.49 1.93
CA ILE A 31 18.02 -13.50 1.53
C ILE A 31 18.94 -13.22 2.70
N ALA A 32 18.41 -12.92 3.89
CA ALA A 32 19.18 -12.65 5.09
C ALA A 32 20.09 -13.85 5.45
N ARG A 33 19.53 -15.06 5.40
CA ARG A 33 20.28 -16.29 5.67
C ARG A 33 21.44 -16.48 4.69
N ARG A 34 21.27 -16.20 3.41
CA ARG A 34 22.34 -16.24 2.40
C ARG A 34 23.40 -15.17 2.61
N MET A 35 23.03 -14.07 3.25
CA MET A 35 23.99 -13.02 3.68
C MET A 35 24.67 -13.35 5.01
N GLY A 36 24.40 -14.51 5.62
CA GLY A 36 24.98 -14.92 6.90
C GLY A 36 24.29 -14.31 8.12
N VAL A 37 23.07 -13.76 7.95
CA VAL A 37 22.27 -13.16 9.04
C VAL A 37 21.12 -14.08 9.40
N ASP A 38 21.01 -14.44 10.68
CA ASP A 38 19.83 -15.09 11.22
C ASP A 38 18.90 -14.03 11.84
N LEU A 39 17.68 -13.92 11.33
CA LEU A 39 16.67 -12.99 11.84
C LEU A 39 15.91 -13.53 13.06
N GLY A 40 16.02 -14.83 13.36
CA GLY A 40 15.37 -15.45 14.51
C GLY A 40 13.84 -15.66 14.38
N PHE A 41 13.24 -15.34 13.23
CA PHE A 41 11.78 -15.35 13.03
C PHE A 41 11.25 -16.64 12.40
N ALA A 42 12.13 -17.48 11.85
CA ALA A 42 11.72 -18.69 11.13
C ALA A 42 11.96 -19.96 11.93
N ASP A 43 11.22 -21.00 11.58
CA ASP A 43 11.49 -22.36 11.99
C ASP A 43 12.62 -23.01 11.16
N GLU A 44 12.97 -24.27 11.49
CA GLU A 44 14.00 -25.02 10.76
C GLU A 44 13.67 -25.24 9.28
N ALA A 45 12.39 -25.23 8.90
CA ALA A 45 11.92 -25.35 7.52
C ALA A 45 11.95 -24.02 6.75
N GLY A 46 12.21 -22.92 7.46
CA GLY A 46 12.25 -21.56 6.88
C GLY A 46 10.90 -20.85 6.82
N HIS A 47 9.87 -21.37 7.52
CA HIS A 47 8.60 -20.70 7.67
C HIS A 47 8.70 -19.59 8.70
N VAL A 48 8.45 -18.36 8.29
CA VAL A 48 8.49 -17.19 9.17
C VAL A 48 7.23 -17.12 10.03
N ASP A 49 7.44 -16.96 11.33
CA ASP A 49 6.37 -16.71 12.30
C ASP A 49 6.08 -15.21 12.41
N PRO A 50 4.93 -14.72 11.89
CA PRO A 50 4.58 -13.31 11.95
C PRO A 50 4.38 -12.79 13.39
N ALA A 51 4.11 -13.67 14.37
CA ALA A 51 3.96 -13.25 15.76
C ALA A 51 5.30 -12.78 16.34
N LYS A 52 6.39 -13.50 16.05
CA LYS A 52 7.75 -13.06 16.43
C LYS A 52 8.16 -11.74 15.81
N VAL A 53 7.79 -11.52 14.55
CA VAL A 53 8.03 -10.23 13.87
C VAL A 53 7.25 -9.09 14.54
N MET A 54 6.00 -9.35 14.94
CA MET A 54 5.19 -8.36 15.66
C MET A 54 5.75 -8.09 17.06
N GLU A 55 6.24 -9.10 17.74
CA GLU A 55 6.87 -8.97 19.07
C GLU A 55 8.09 -8.05 18.99
N GLU A 56 8.97 -8.23 18.01
CA GLU A 56 10.10 -7.33 17.80
C GLU A 56 9.66 -5.90 17.47
N LEU A 57 8.70 -5.74 16.55
CA LEU A 57 8.13 -4.43 16.20
C LEU A 57 7.57 -3.72 17.45
N SER A 58 6.83 -4.43 18.28
CA SER A 58 6.26 -3.91 19.53
C SER A 58 7.33 -3.53 20.54
N GLY A 59 8.44 -4.27 20.60
CA GLY A 59 9.60 -3.94 21.42
C GLY A 59 10.35 -2.69 20.97
N LEU A 60 10.43 -2.47 19.65
CA LEU A 60 11.16 -1.36 19.06
C LEU A 60 10.35 -0.05 18.98
N SER A 61 9.04 -0.13 18.86
CA SER A 61 8.18 1.04 18.64
C SER A 61 7.20 1.26 19.78
N PRO A 62 7.35 2.35 20.57
CA PRO A 62 6.46 2.63 21.68
C PRO A 62 4.97 2.68 21.32
N LYS A 63 4.64 3.08 20.09
CA LYS A 63 3.25 3.18 19.61
C LYS A 63 2.63 1.83 19.23
N TRP A 64 3.43 0.76 19.24
CA TRP A 64 3.01 -0.61 18.95
C TRP A 64 3.12 -1.52 20.14
N ARG A 65 3.64 -1.03 21.28
CA ARG A 65 3.98 -1.84 22.44
C ARG A 65 2.79 -2.64 22.99
N GLY A 66 1.58 -2.10 22.89
CA GLY A 66 0.37 -2.78 23.30
C GLY A 66 -0.20 -3.76 22.26
N VAL A 67 0.45 -3.94 21.10
CA VAL A 67 -0.06 -4.81 20.05
C VAL A 67 0.59 -6.18 20.16
N THR A 68 -0.21 -7.18 20.54
CA THR A 68 0.21 -8.58 20.54
C THR A 68 -0.76 -9.44 19.75
N TYR A 69 -0.32 -10.62 19.35
CA TYR A 69 -1.20 -11.55 18.63
C TYR A 69 -2.32 -12.07 19.51
N GLU A 70 -2.08 -12.25 20.81
CA GLU A 70 -3.08 -12.65 21.79
C GLU A 70 -4.21 -11.63 21.85
N ARG A 71 -3.88 -10.36 22.04
CA ARG A 71 -4.88 -9.28 22.05
C ARG A 71 -5.65 -9.18 20.73
N LEU A 72 -4.96 -9.34 19.61
CA LEU A 72 -5.63 -9.32 18.29
C LEU A 72 -6.58 -10.51 18.08
N GLU A 73 -6.34 -11.64 18.73
CA GLU A 73 -7.28 -12.77 18.72
C GLU A 73 -8.48 -12.52 19.63
N GLU A 74 -8.26 -11.97 20.81
CA GLU A 74 -9.31 -11.71 21.81
C GLU A 74 -10.22 -10.54 21.40
N GLU A 75 -9.63 -9.42 20.95
CA GLU A 75 -10.36 -8.19 20.65
C GLU A 75 -10.79 -8.09 19.17
N GLY A 76 -10.22 -8.94 18.29
CA GLY A 76 -10.49 -8.95 16.85
C GLY A 76 -9.75 -7.85 16.07
N PHE A 77 -9.56 -6.70 16.65
CA PHE A 77 -8.72 -5.62 16.13
C PHE A 77 -8.26 -4.69 17.26
N LEU A 78 -7.16 -3.97 17.01
CA LEU A 78 -6.66 -2.92 17.88
C LEU A 78 -6.56 -1.60 17.08
N GLN A 79 -6.76 -0.49 17.78
CA GLN A 79 -6.67 0.83 17.15
C GLN A 79 -5.29 1.44 17.40
N TRP A 80 -4.54 1.72 16.33
CA TRP A 80 -3.24 2.39 16.47
C TRP A 80 -3.40 3.90 16.75
N PRO A 81 -2.56 4.52 17.59
CA PRO A 81 -1.48 3.94 18.40
C PRO A 81 -2.02 3.14 19.58
N CYS A 82 -1.22 2.17 20.05
CA CYS A 82 -1.51 1.33 21.18
C CYS A 82 -0.22 1.16 21.98
N VAL A 83 -0.09 1.91 23.08
CA VAL A 83 1.21 2.12 23.76
C VAL A 83 1.50 1.13 24.88
N ASP A 84 0.47 0.44 25.36
CA ASP A 84 0.60 -0.62 26.39
C ASP A 84 -0.54 -1.64 26.27
N ALA A 85 -0.52 -2.66 27.13
CA ALA A 85 -1.48 -3.76 27.08
C ALA A 85 -2.93 -3.36 27.39
N ASP A 86 -3.12 -2.30 28.16
CA ASP A 86 -4.43 -1.81 28.59
C ASP A 86 -4.94 -0.64 27.72
N ASP A 87 -4.10 -0.13 26.80
CA ASP A 87 -4.45 0.96 25.91
C ASP A 87 -5.43 0.50 24.84
N PRO A 88 -6.68 1.04 24.80
CA PRO A 88 -7.66 0.70 23.76
C PRO A 88 -7.28 1.32 22.40
N GLY A 89 -6.24 2.13 22.34
CA GLY A 89 -5.91 2.94 21.17
C GLY A 89 -6.81 4.16 21.01
N THR A 90 -6.70 4.87 19.89
CA THR A 90 -7.51 6.05 19.63
C THR A 90 -8.01 6.13 18.19
N GLU A 91 -9.30 6.35 18.03
CA GLU A 91 -9.91 6.57 16.73
C GLU A 91 -9.51 7.92 16.12
N ILE A 92 -9.27 8.93 16.96
CA ILE A 92 -8.89 10.28 16.53
C ILE A 92 -7.57 10.65 17.18
N VAL A 93 -6.50 10.69 16.38
CA VAL A 93 -5.19 11.16 16.85
C VAL A 93 -5.25 12.63 17.18
N HIS A 94 -4.52 13.01 18.22
CA HIS A 94 -4.47 14.41 18.70
C HIS A 94 -5.83 14.99 19.12
N ARG A 95 -6.77 14.14 19.57
CA ARG A 95 -8.12 14.56 20.00
C ARG A 95 -8.07 15.69 21.04
N ASP A 96 -7.12 15.63 21.95
CA ASP A 96 -6.96 16.60 23.03
C ASP A 96 -6.05 17.77 22.65
N GLY A 97 -5.69 17.90 21.38
CA GLY A 97 -4.79 18.93 20.88
C GLY A 97 -3.32 18.73 21.27
N GLU A 98 -3.00 17.59 21.86
CA GLU A 98 -1.63 17.27 22.25
C GLU A 98 -0.88 16.58 21.10
N PHE A 99 0.38 16.99 20.92
CA PHE A 99 1.30 16.41 19.95
C PHE A 99 2.55 15.92 20.68
N ILE A 100 3.21 14.91 20.15
CA ILE A 100 4.44 14.33 20.75
C ILE A 100 5.50 15.42 21.04
N ARG A 101 5.52 16.49 20.27
CA ARG A 101 6.45 17.61 20.42
C ARG A 101 5.81 18.85 21.11
N GLY A 102 4.69 18.67 21.78
CA GLY A 102 3.94 19.72 22.46
C GLY A 102 2.98 20.44 21.53
N LYS A 103 3.45 21.16 20.53
CA LYS A 103 2.63 21.86 19.53
C LYS A 103 2.85 21.29 18.13
N ALA A 104 1.82 21.37 17.29
CA ALA A 104 1.95 21.04 15.88
C ALA A 104 2.95 21.99 15.20
N LYS A 105 3.88 21.45 14.43
CA LYS A 105 4.79 22.25 13.62
C LYS A 105 4.10 22.61 12.31
N LEU A 106 3.92 23.89 12.07
CA LEU A 106 3.50 24.39 10.77
C LEU A 106 4.75 24.62 9.91
N THR A 107 4.74 24.09 8.71
CA THR A 107 5.82 24.28 7.74
C THR A 107 5.22 24.97 6.51
N ALA A 108 5.74 26.14 6.18
CA ALA A 108 5.37 26.81 4.95
C ALA A 108 5.90 25.99 3.76
N THR A 109 4.99 25.60 2.89
CA THR A 109 5.33 24.85 1.67
C THR A 109 4.87 25.71 0.49
N PRO A 110 5.75 26.58 -0.04
CA PRO A 110 5.42 27.39 -1.19
C PRO A 110 5.14 26.49 -2.40
N TRP A 111 4.22 26.93 -3.23
CA TRP A 111 3.98 26.24 -4.50
C TRP A 111 5.24 26.31 -5.37
N GLN A 112 5.56 25.23 -6.04
CA GLN A 112 6.64 25.14 -7.01
C GLN A 112 6.04 24.61 -8.32
N GLU A 113 6.45 25.18 -9.41
CA GLU A 113 6.06 24.67 -10.72
C GLU A 113 6.58 23.23 -10.93
N PRO A 114 5.82 22.37 -11.63
CA PRO A 114 6.33 21.09 -12.07
C PRO A 114 7.64 21.28 -12.85
N GLY A 115 8.56 20.30 -12.68
CA GLY A 115 9.86 20.35 -13.38
C GLY A 115 9.75 20.22 -14.90
N GLU A 116 8.57 19.89 -15.41
CA GLU A 116 8.27 19.76 -16.83
C GLU A 116 6.84 20.23 -17.07
N LEU A 117 6.66 21.19 -17.97
CA LEU A 117 5.39 21.75 -18.41
C LEU A 117 5.17 21.46 -19.89
N PRO A 118 3.91 21.50 -20.37
CA PRO A 118 3.61 21.44 -21.80
C PRO A 118 4.34 22.54 -22.57
N ASP A 119 4.73 22.22 -23.80
CA ASP A 119 5.31 23.14 -24.78
C ASP A 119 4.82 22.79 -26.20
N ASP A 120 5.41 23.41 -27.23
CA ASP A 120 4.98 23.23 -28.61
C ASP A 120 5.20 21.80 -29.12
N ASP A 121 6.23 21.10 -28.64
CA ASP A 121 6.53 19.71 -29.03
C ASP A 121 5.70 18.69 -28.25
N TYR A 122 5.39 18.99 -27.00
CA TYR A 122 4.60 18.14 -26.07
C TYR A 122 3.50 18.97 -25.42
N PRO A 123 2.42 19.26 -26.17
CA PRO A 123 1.40 20.22 -25.73
C PRO A 123 0.44 19.68 -24.66
N TRP A 124 0.53 18.39 -24.31
CA TRP A 124 -0.41 17.75 -23.40
C TRP A 124 0.22 17.45 -22.03
N MET A 125 -0.58 17.57 -21.00
CA MET A 125 -0.20 17.11 -19.67
C MET A 125 -0.87 15.75 -19.40
N LEU A 126 -0.05 14.71 -19.21
CA LEU A 126 -0.53 13.41 -18.81
C LEU A 126 -0.70 13.34 -17.27
N THR A 127 -1.86 12.92 -16.82
CA THR A 127 -2.08 12.56 -15.44
C THR A 127 -2.54 11.12 -15.33
N THR A 128 -2.02 10.39 -14.34
CA THR A 128 -2.45 9.02 -14.08
C THR A 128 -3.56 8.99 -13.07
N GLY A 129 -4.55 8.12 -13.26
CA GLY A 129 -5.67 7.93 -12.36
C GLY A 129 -5.84 6.45 -11.99
N ARG A 130 -6.49 6.22 -10.85
CA ARG A 130 -6.79 4.87 -10.40
C ARG A 130 -8.01 4.32 -11.14
N GLN A 131 -7.91 3.07 -11.60
CA GLN A 131 -9.07 2.32 -12.06
C GLN A 131 -9.70 1.55 -10.88
N LEU A 132 -11.01 1.65 -10.73
CA LEU A 132 -11.74 1.09 -9.59
C LEU A 132 -11.52 -0.42 -9.42
N PHE A 133 -11.48 -1.16 -10.53
CA PHE A 133 -11.40 -2.62 -10.50
C PHE A 133 -9.98 -3.19 -10.47
N HIS A 134 -8.97 -2.34 -10.59
CA HIS A 134 -7.58 -2.78 -10.61
C HIS A 134 -6.83 -2.32 -9.36
N TYR A 135 -6.07 -3.25 -8.79
CA TYR A 135 -5.13 -2.96 -7.73
C TYR A 135 -3.76 -2.68 -8.34
N ASN A 136 -3.31 -1.43 -8.21
CA ASN A 136 -2.09 -0.91 -8.83
C ASN A 136 -2.05 -1.20 -10.35
N VAL A 137 -0.99 -1.85 -10.83
CA VAL A 137 -0.81 -2.22 -12.25
C VAL A 137 -1.64 -3.44 -12.68
N GLY A 138 -2.46 -3.98 -11.79
CA GLY A 138 -3.39 -5.06 -12.10
C GLY A 138 -2.79 -6.45 -12.18
N THR A 139 -1.58 -6.68 -11.71
CA THR A 139 -0.91 -8.00 -11.76
C THR A 139 -1.71 -9.12 -11.10
N MET A 140 -2.45 -8.81 -10.03
CA MET A 140 -3.36 -9.75 -9.37
C MET A 140 -4.76 -9.71 -9.98
N THR A 141 -5.33 -8.52 -10.10
CA THR A 141 -6.73 -8.34 -10.51
C THR A 141 -6.98 -8.72 -11.96
N ARG A 142 -6.02 -8.59 -12.87
CA ARG A 142 -6.12 -9.07 -14.25
C ARG A 142 -6.23 -10.60 -14.37
N ARG A 143 -5.88 -11.33 -13.31
CA ARG A 143 -6.00 -12.80 -13.23
C ARG A 143 -7.28 -13.25 -12.56
N THR A 144 -8.13 -12.32 -12.10
CA THR A 144 -9.39 -12.59 -11.43
C THR A 144 -10.54 -12.53 -12.42
N ASP A 145 -11.35 -13.58 -12.51
CA ASP A 145 -12.45 -13.65 -13.48
C ASP A 145 -13.52 -12.58 -13.28
N LEU A 146 -13.79 -12.17 -12.04
CA LEU A 146 -14.71 -11.08 -11.73
C LEU A 146 -14.30 -9.77 -12.42
N VAL A 147 -13.00 -9.47 -12.48
CA VAL A 147 -12.49 -8.26 -13.13
C VAL A 147 -12.61 -8.37 -14.65
N LYS A 148 -12.46 -9.58 -15.20
CA LYS A 148 -12.71 -9.84 -16.64
C LYS A 148 -14.16 -9.57 -17.03
N LEU A 149 -15.11 -9.89 -16.15
CA LEU A 149 -16.54 -9.62 -16.36
C LEU A 149 -16.84 -8.12 -16.42
N HIS A 150 -16.13 -7.29 -15.70
CA HIS A 150 -16.32 -5.83 -15.66
C HIS A 150 -15.58 -5.07 -16.79
N LYS A 151 -15.07 -5.78 -17.79
CA LYS A 151 -14.42 -5.19 -18.99
C LYS A 151 -13.23 -4.25 -18.71
N ALA A 152 -12.63 -4.33 -17.55
CA ALA A 152 -11.44 -3.55 -17.21
C ALA A 152 -10.17 -4.25 -17.71
N LYS A 153 -10.15 -4.67 -18.98
CA LYS A 153 -9.07 -5.51 -19.53
C LYS A 153 -7.89 -4.71 -20.05
N GLU A 154 -8.12 -3.48 -20.46
CA GLU A 154 -7.16 -2.67 -21.20
C GLU A 154 -6.94 -1.34 -20.51
N GLU A 155 -5.76 -0.79 -20.68
CA GLU A 155 -5.49 0.60 -20.30
C GLU A 155 -6.26 1.53 -21.22
N THR A 156 -6.85 2.57 -20.65
CA THR A 156 -7.63 3.55 -21.41
C THR A 156 -7.09 4.94 -21.20
N LEU A 157 -6.85 5.65 -22.30
CA LEU A 157 -6.60 7.08 -22.29
C LEU A 157 -7.95 7.81 -22.30
N ARG A 158 -8.09 8.81 -21.44
CA ARG A 158 -9.28 9.68 -21.42
C ARG A 158 -8.87 11.07 -21.86
N LEU A 159 -9.56 11.59 -22.87
CA LEU A 159 -9.37 12.93 -23.38
C LEU A 159 -10.67 13.72 -23.25
N HIS A 160 -10.54 15.03 -23.07
CA HIS A 160 -11.69 15.91 -23.22
C HIS A 160 -12.20 15.85 -24.68
N PRO A 161 -13.53 15.87 -24.94
CA PRO A 161 -14.05 15.74 -26.30
C PRO A 161 -13.53 16.78 -27.30
N GLY A 162 -13.24 18.00 -26.83
CA GLY A 162 -12.63 19.05 -27.64
C GLY A 162 -11.21 18.70 -28.06
N ASP A 163 -10.42 18.15 -27.16
CA ASP A 163 -9.04 17.75 -27.41
C ASP A 163 -8.99 16.53 -28.35
N ALA A 164 -9.85 15.53 -28.08
CA ALA A 164 -10.00 14.37 -28.97
C ALA A 164 -10.32 14.79 -30.42
N LYS A 165 -11.24 15.75 -30.58
CA LYS A 165 -11.56 16.31 -31.90
C LYS A 165 -10.37 17.03 -32.55
N GLN A 166 -9.58 17.75 -31.76
CA GLN A 166 -8.41 18.48 -32.24
C GLN A 166 -7.34 17.54 -32.82
N VAL A 167 -7.13 16.38 -32.19
CA VAL A 167 -6.17 15.37 -32.63
C VAL A 167 -6.78 14.30 -33.53
N GLY A 168 -8.08 14.38 -33.81
CA GLY A 168 -8.77 13.51 -34.78
C GLY A 168 -9.02 12.08 -34.28
N VAL A 169 -9.13 11.86 -32.95
CA VAL A 169 -9.38 10.53 -32.37
C VAL A 169 -10.81 10.41 -31.82
N TYR A 170 -11.33 9.19 -31.83
CA TYR A 170 -12.67 8.86 -31.39
C TYR A 170 -12.64 7.79 -30.30
N THR A 171 -13.74 7.66 -29.56
CA THR A 171 -13.87 6.63 -28.53
C THR A 171 -13.73 5.24 -29.15
N GLY A 172 -12.77 4.47 -28.65
CA GLY A 172 -12.47 3.11 -29.12
C GLY A 172 -11.26 3.02 -30.05
N ASP A 173 -10.72 4.17 -30.47
CA ASP A 173 -9.48 4.18 -31.25
C ASP A 173 -8.28 3.76 -30.39
N LEU A 174 -7.34 3.07 -31.01
CA LEU A 174 -6.02 2.84 -30.44
C LEU A 174 -5.14 4.05 -30.70
N VAL A 175 -4.50 4.53 -29.64
CA VAL A 175 -3.61 5.70 -29.71
C VAL A 175 -2.24 5.35 -29.16
N GLU A 176 -1.23 5.98 -29.72
CA GLU A 176 0.13 5.95 -29.19
C GLU A 176 0.36 7.20 -28.35
N VAL A 177 0.97 7.02 -27.19
CA VAL A 177 1.31 8.10 -26.25
C VAL A 177 2.82 8.17 -26.16
N GLU A 178 3.39 9.30 -26.56
CA GLU A 178 4.82 9.55 -26.50
C GLU A 178 5.14 10.62 -25.46
N SER A 179 6.26 10.46 -24.77
CA SER A 179 6.80 11.44 -23.81
C SER A 179 8.26 11.72 -24.13
N ARG A 180 8.82 12.79 -23.56
CA ARG A 180 10.26 13.13 -23.70
C ARG A 180 11.22 12.09 -23.13
N ARG A 181 10.74 11.22 -22.24
CA ARG A 181 11.54 10.27 -21.46
C ARG A 181 10.99 8.87 -21.58
#